data_18d2b71e7b990f7c9f851dd7975101db
#
_entry.id   18d2b71e7b990f7c9f851dd7975101db
#
_cell.length_a   1.000
_cell.length_b   1.000
_cell.length_c   1.000
_cell.angle_alpha   90.00
_cell.angle_beta   90.00
_cell.angle_gamma   90.00
#
_symmetry.space_group_name_H-M   'P 1'
#
loop_
_entity.id
_entity.type
_entity.pdbx_description
1 polymer ?
#
loop_
_entity_poly.entity_id
_entity_poly.type
_entity_poly.pdbx_seq_one_letter_code
_entity_poly.pdbx_strand_id
1 'polypeptide(L)'
;MKYVEQELISVPVGKGKVNALYYRALNNDSEKRKTIIIHVHGFLGNFLDGSQRFLPPILAKAGYSSIAINTRMANFGLFFGFGIVDDTIPQIDGVVRYLGEIGYEKIIVSGYSLGGGAILRYLSVKSHQQDSDESELLKGVIALSTPYSVPDSIRRRWNKWESQPSYDEVYEEAKMILGDNPHDSKQDRTILIFRARGNSYRPDHTEIYTYKTWWFLAGPEAEAVKSYKQIKNIKLPILLMQGWNDEFVKPDETHNLAQIAIDNGNDDVSAYYLNTGHTLDGKEEEMGDIIIRWLDRRFI
;
A
#
# COMPACT_ATOMS: atom_id res chain seq x y z
N MET A 1 -17.50 23.63 -12.29
CA MET A 1 -16.67 22.54 -11.75
C MET A 1 -17.22 22.21 -10.37
N LYS A 2 -17.69 20.97 -10.11
CA LYS A 2 -18.08 20.58 -8.74
C LYS A 2 -16.79 20.34 -7.96
N TYR A 3 -16.57 21.14 -6.92
CA TYR A 3 -15.44 20.92 -6.01
C TYR A 3 -15.72 19.66 -5.17
N VAL A 4 -14.70 18.84 -4.98
CA VAL A 4 -14.75 17.70 -4.05
C VAL A 4 -14.47 18.25 -2.67
N GLU A 5 -15.38 17.98 -1.72
CA GLU A 5 -15.15 18.31 -0.32
C GLU A 5 -14.09 17.37 0.25
N GLN A 6 -13.05 17.96 0.83
CA GLN A 6 -11.97 17.22 1.48
C GLN A 6 -11.70 17.80 2.87
N GLU A 7 -11.43 16.93 3.81
CA GLU A 7 -11.20 17.30 5.20
C GLU A 7 -9.97 16.56 5.74
N LEU A 8 -9.07 17.29 6.41
CA LEU A 8 -7.98 16.69 7.15
C LEU A 8 -8.51 16.26 8.52
N ILE A 9 -8.52 14.96 8.77
CA ILE A 9 -9.00 14.38 10.02
C ILE A 9 -7.89 13.61 10.75
N SER A 10 -8.07 13.44 12.05
CA SER A 10 -7.21 12.58 12.89
C SER A 10 -8.06 11.47 13.49
N VAL A 11 -7.87 10.25 13.01
CA VAL A 11 -8.58 9.07 13.51
C VAL A 11 -7.87 8.55 14.76
N PRO A 12 -8.57 8.43 15.91
CA PRO A 12 -7.98 7.84 17.12
C PRO A 12 -7.68 6.34 16.89
N VAL A 13 -6.46 5.90 17.23
CA VAL A 13 -6.07 4.49 17.12
C VAL A 13 -5.26 4.10 18.34
N GLY A 14 -5.84 3.33 19.24
CA GLY A 14 -5.22 2.97 20.50
C GLY A 14 -4.83 4.20 21.32
N LYS A 15 -3.54 4.34 21.68
CA LYS A 15 -3.00 5.52 22.37
C LYS A 15 -2.52 6.63 21.43
N GLY A 16 -2.65 6.43 20.12
CA GLY A 16 -2.19 7.35 19.09
C GLY A 16 -3.30 7.81 18.17
N LYS A 17 -2.89 8.33 17.02
CA LYS A 17 -3.80 8.75 15.95
C LYS A 17 -3.22 8.46 14.57
N VAL A 18 -4.10 8.32 13.60
CA VAL A 18 -3.78 8.27 12.17
C VAL A 18 -4.30 9.53 11.53
N ASN A 19 -3.44 10.33 10.93
CA ASN A 19 -3.85 11.48 10.14
C ASN A 19 -4.30 11.02 8.75
N ALA A 20 -5.39 11.57 8.28
CA ALA A 20 -6.01 11.15 7.04
C ALA A 20 -6.65 12.32 6.31
N LEU A 21 -6.70 12.23 4.98
CA LEU A 21 -7.44 13.13 4.14
C LEU A 21 -8.73 12.42 3.70
N TYR A 22 -9.85 12.91 4.20
CA TYR A 22 -11.18 12.38 3.90
C TYR A 22 -11.82 13.13 2.73
N TYR A 23 -12.35 12.38 1.78
CA TYR A 23 -13.05 12.87 0.59
C TYR A 23 -14.50 12.39 0.62
N ARG A 24 -15.42 13.34 0.72
CA ARG A 24 -16.85 13.05 0.79
C ARG A 24 -17.45 12.81 -0.60
N ALA A 25 -18.29 11.78 -0.71
CA ALA A 25 -19.07 11.52 -1.92
C ALA A 25 -19.98 12.69 -2.31
N LEU A 26 -20.06 13.00 -3.60
CA LEU A 26 -20.81 14.15 -4.13
C LEU A 26 -22.27 13.85 -4.51
N ASN A 27 -22.70 12.61 -4.48
CA ASN A 27 -24.04 12.23 -4.86
C ASN A 27 -24.86 11.68 -3.68
N ASN A 28 -26.17 11.46 -3.94
CA ASN A 28 -27.13 11.00 -2.93
C ASN A 28 -27.48 9.51 -3.05
N ASP A 29 -26.72 8.73 -3.82
CA ASP A 29 -26.93 7.28 -3.93
C ASP A 29 -26.72 6.63 -2.56
N SER A 30 -27.78 6.00 -2.02
CA SER A 30 -27.78 5.46 -0.67
C SER A 30 -26.81 4.30 -0.50
N GLU A 31 -26.66 3.44 -1.51
CA GLU A 31 -25.77 2.29 -1.44
C GLU A 31 -24.30 2.70 -1.58
N LYS A 32 -24.00 3.59 -2.51
CA LYS A 32 -22.63 4.14 -2.63
C LYS A 32 -22.19 4.87 -1.37
N ARG A 33 -23.08 5.54 -0.66
CA ARG A 33 -22.80 6.24 0.61
C ARG A 33 -22.41 5.30 1.74
N LYS A 34 -22.86 4.05 1.72
CA LYS A 34 -22.47 3.03 2.69
C LYS A 34 -21.10 2.41 2.43
N THR A 35 -20.52 2.72 1.25
CA THR A 35 -19.24 2.20 0.81
C THR A 35 -18.16 3.28 0.90
N ILE A 36 -17.02 2.93 1.48
CA ILE A 36 -15.85 3.81 1.54
C ILE A 36 -14.59 3.07 1.14
N ILE A 37 -13.64 3.79 0.53
CA ILE A 37 -12.35 3.27 0.14
C ILE A 37 -11.26 3.85 1.06
N ILE A 38 -10.51 2.98 1.75
CA ILE A 38 -9.28 3.37 2.47
C ILE A 38 -8.12 3.27 1.49
N HIS A 39 -7.31 4.33 1.37
CA HIS A 39 -6.11 4.34 0.54
C HIS A 39 -4.85 4.35 1.40
N VAL A 40 -3.95 3.38 1.16
CA VAL A 40 -2.66 3.23 1.85
C VAL A 40 -1.53 3.57 0.88
N HIS A 41 -0.67 4.51 1.29
CA HIS A 41 0.43 5.05 0.48
C HIS A 41 1.55 4.05 0.22
N GLY A 42 2.35 4.32 -0.80
CA GLY A 42 3.58 3.60 -1.11
C GLY A 42 4.72 3.89 -0.15
N PHE A 43 5.87 3.22 -0.39
CA PHE A 43 7.07 3.45 0.40
C PHE A 43 7.62 4.86 0.17
N LEU A 44 8.08 5.50 1.24
CA LEU A 44 8.53 6.90 1.26
C LEU A 44 7.48 7.91 0.77
N GLY A 45 6.20 7.50 0.78
CA GLY A 45 5.07 8.32 0.39
C GLY A 45 4.20 8.75 1.58
N ASN A 46 3.12 9.43 1.26
CA ASN A 46 2.09 9.88 2.20
C ASN A 46 0.74 9.99 1.47
N PHE A 47 -0.30 10.49 2.10
CA PHE A 47 -1.62 10.60 1.51
C PHE A 47 -1.73 11.60 0.33
N LEU A 48 -0.65 12.27 -0.07
CA LEU A 48 -0.57 13.16 -1.23
C LEU A 48 0.26 12.57 -2.39
N ASP A 49 0.75 11.33 -2.25
CA ASP A 49 1.63 10.69 -3.23
C ASP A 49 0.95 9.56 -4.00
N GLY A 50 1.52 9.23 -5.15
CA GLY A 50 1.06 8.13 -5.99
C GLY A 50 -0.39 8.28 -6.40
N SER A 51 -1.12 7.17 -6.45
CA SER A 51 -2.54 7.14 -6.82
C SER A 51 -3.46 7.90 -5.86
N GLN A 52 -3.05 8.13 -4.63
CA GLN A 52 -3.84 8.88 -3.63
C GLN A 52 -3.98 10.37 -3.99
N ARG A 53 -3.09 10.89 -4.82
CA ARG A 53 -3.12 12.26 -5.32
C ARG A 53 -4.34 12.54 -6.20
N PHE A 54 -4.80 11.57 -6.99
CA PHE A 54 -5.85 11.77 -7.99
C PHE A 54 -7.06 10.83 -7.86
N LEU A 55 -6.88 9.62 -7.34
CA LEU A 55 -7.96 8.63 -7.27
C LEU A 55 -9.09 9.02 -6.31
N PRO A 56 -8.84 9.51 -5.07
CA PRO A 56 -9.92 9.88 -4.16
C PRO A 56 -10.89 10.93 -4.71
N PRO A 57 -10.46 12.05 -5.34
CA PRO A 57 -11.39 13.00 -5.93
C PRO A 57 -12.17 12.44 -7.14
N ILE A 58 -11.61 11.48 -7.90
CA ILE A 58 -12.33 10.81 -8.99
C ILE A 58 -13.45 9.94 -8.40
N LEU A 59 -13.16 9.16 -7.38
CA LEU A 59 -14.14 8.30 -6.70
C LEU A 59 -15.24 9.12 -6.03
N ALA A 60 -14.90 10.24 -5.38
CA ALA A 60 -15.88 11.13 -4.75
C ALA A 60 -16.87 11.72 -5.76
N LYS A 61 -16.42 12.10 -6.96
CA LYS A 61 -17.30 12.53 -8.06
C LYS A 61 -18.24 11.42 -8.54
N ALA A 62 -17.78 10.17 -8.49
CA ALA A 62 -18.58 8.98 -8.84
C ALA A 62 -19.53 8.53 -7.73
N GLY A 63 -19.47 9.16 -6.56
CA GLY A 63 -20.37 8.89 -5.43
C GLY A 63 -19.80 8.00 -4.35
N TYR A 64 -18.51 7.68 -4.40
CA TYR A 64 -17.81 6.92 -3.37
C TYR A 64 -16.99 7.83 -2.46
N SER A 65 -17.22 7.76 -1.16
CA SER A 65 -16.33 8.41 -0.19
C SER A 65 -14.98 7.68 -0.15
N SER A 66 -13.93 8.41 0.18
CA SER A 66 -12.58 7.85 0.33
C SER A 66 -11.86 8.47 1.52
N ILE A 67 -10.93 7.73 2.08
CA ILE A 67 -10.02 8.21 3.11
C ILE A 67 -8.59 7.76 2.78
N ALA A 68 -7.72 8.73 2.52
CA ALA A 68 -6.30 8.48 2.30
C ALA A 68 -5.55 8.66 3.63
N ILE A 69 -4.92 7.61 4.12
CA ILE A 69 -4.32 7.59 5.45
C ILE A 69 -2.80 7.73 5.40
N ASN A 70 -2.25 8.36 6.43
CA ASN A 70 -0.82 8.33 6.72
C ASN A 70 -0.53 7.28 7.77
N THR A 71 0.02 6.17 7.35
CA THR A 71 0.51 5.15 8.27
C THR A 71 1.78 5.61 8.99
N ARG A 72 2.25 4.84 9.96
CA ARG A 72 3.53 5.10 10.64
C ARG A 72 4.71 5.19 9.66
N MET A 73 4.60 4.56 8.49
CA MET A 73 5.62 4.62 7.44
C MET A 73 5.47 5.83 6.50
N ALA A 74 4.53 6.73 6.77
CA ALA A 74 4.34 7.93 5.96
C ALA A 74 5.52 8.89 6.11
N ASN A 75 5.90 9.50 4.98
CA ASN A 75 6.99 10.46 4.92
C ASN A 75 6.50 11.85 4.51
N PHE A 76 7.08 12.87 5.12
CA PHE A 76 6.82 14.28 4.83
C PHE A 76 8.14 15.02 4.62
N GLY A 77 8.48 15.22 3.36
CA GLY A 77 9.63 16.03 2.97
C GLY A 77 10.89 15.22 2.68
N LEU A 78 11.61 14.74 3.68
CA LEU A 78 12.80 13.91 3.45
C LEU A 78 12.42 12.46 3.18
N PHE A 79 13.12 11.80 2.28
CA PHE A 79 12.95 10.38 1.99
C PHE A 79 13.57 9.53 3.11
N PHE A 80 12.81 9.34 4.17
CA PHE A 80 13.25 8.63 5.37
C PHE A 80 12.38 7.42 5.65
N GLY A 81 12.95 6.24 5.50
CA GLY A 81 12.28 4.97 5.82
C GLY A 81 12.32 4.67 7.32
N PHE A 82 11.16 4.73 7.96
CA PHE A 82 10.98 4.47 9.39
C PHE A 82 9.77 3.56 9.64
N GLY A 83 9.90 2.63 10.59
CA GLY A 83 8.86 1.66 10.93
C GLY A 83 8.87 0.42 10.05
N ILE A 84 8.03 -0.54 10.36
CA ILE A 84 7.85 -1.79 9.63
C ILE A 84 6.40 -1.96 9.18
N VAL A 85 6.16 -2.77 8.16
CA VAL A 85 4.82 -2.95 7.61
C VAL A 85 3.83 -3.48 8.64
N ASP A 86 4.25 -4.37 9.53
CA ASP A 86 3.37 -4.89 10.59
C ASP A 86 2.89 -3.81 11.58
N ASP A 87 3.62 -2.69 11.74
CA ASP A 87 3.17 -1.52 12.51
C ASP A 87 1.97 -0.81 11.87
N THR A 88 1.69 -1.05 10.58
CA THR A 88 0.54 -0.46 9.88
C THR A 88 -0.75 -1.21 10.14
N ILE A 89 -0.68 -2.49 10.54
CA ILE A 89 -1.85 -3.35 10.79
C ILE A 89 -2.81 -2.72 11.82
N PRO A 90 -2.37 -2.37 13.04
CA PRO A 90 -3.27 -1.77 14.02
C PRO A 90 -3.78 -0.39 13.60
N GLN A 91 -3.07 0.30 12.71
CA GLN A 91 -3.49 1.60 12.19
C GLN A 91 -4.62 1.47 11.18
N ILE A 92 -4.49 0.54 10.21
CA ILE A 92 -5.56 0.22 9.26
C ILE A 92 -6.79 -0.29 10.00
N ASP A 93 -6.60 -1.19 10.96
CA ASP A 93 -7.67 -1.77 11.79
C ASP A 93 -8.44 -0.69 12.57
N GLY A 94 -7.73 0.22 13.20
CA GLY A 94 -8.35 1.35 13.90
C GLY A 94 -9.14 2.27 12.98
N VAL A 95 -8.67 2.49 11.75
CA VAL A 95 -9.42 3.27 10.74
C VAL A 95 -10.66 2.50 10.28
N VAL A 96 -10.57 1.19 10.05
CA VAL A 96 -11.73 0.35 9.71
C VAL A 96 -12.80 0.45 10.79
N ARG A 97 -12.42 0.30 12.06
CA ARG A 97 -13.34 0.43 13.21
C ARG A 97 -14.00 1.80 13.24
N TYR A 98 -13.22 2.87 13.17
CA TYR A 98 -13.72 4.24 13.16
C TYR A 98 -14.75 4.47 12.03
N LEU A 99 -14.49 3.95 10.83
CA LEU A 99 -15.39 4.09 9.70
C LEU A 99 -16.70 3.31 9.92
N GLY A 100 -16.65 2.12 10.54
CA GLY A 100 -17.84 1.39 10.96
C GLY A 100 -18.66 2.16 12.00
N GLU A 101 -18.01 2.76 13.00
CA GLU A 101 -18.65 3.58 14.04
C GLU A 101 -19.39 4.81 13.49
N ILE A 102 -18.88 5.41 12.39
CA ILE A 102 -19.54 6.53 11.72
C ILE A 102 -20.52 6.12 10.62
N GLY A 103 -20.80 4.82 10.48
CA GLY A 103 -21.92 4.29 9.71
C GLY A 103 -21.59 3.73 8.33
N TYR A 104 -20.32 3.48 7.99
CA TYR A 104 -19.97 2.75 6.77
C TYR A 104 -20.18 1.24 6.98
N GLU A 105 -20.82 0.60 6.00
CA GLU A 105 -21.16 -0.82 6.03
C GLU A 105 -20.23 -1.66 5.12
N LYS A 106 -19.62 -1.03 4.14
CA LYS A 106 -18.74 -1.67 3.15
C LYS A 106 -17.43 -0.91 3.05
N ILE A 107 -16.34 -1.53 3.43
CA ILE A 107 -15.00 -0.94 3.39
C ILE A 107 -14.14 -1.68 2.38
N ILE A 108 -13.62 -0.95 1.39
CA ILE A 108 -12.66 -1.45 0.42
C ILE A 108 -11.29 -0.91 0.80
N VAL A 109 -10.30 -1.78 0.91
CA VAL A 109 -8.93 -1.33 1.15
C VAL A 109 -8.16 -1.23 -0.17
N SER A 110 -7.56 -0.09 -0.41
CA SER A 110 -6.75 0.19 -1.60
C SER A 110 -5.32 0.50 -1.18
N GLY A 111 -4.34 -0.05 -1.88
CA GLY A 111 -2.94 0.22 -1.59
C GLY A 111 -2.12 0.40 -2.86
N TYR A 112 -1.22 1.38 -2.84
CA TYR A 112 -0.32 1.69 -3.93
C TYR A 112 1.10 1.22 -3.60
N SER A 113 1.76 0.51 -4.53
CA SER A 113 3.14 0.04 -4.39
C SER A 113 3.33 -0.77 -3.08
N LEU A 114 4.21 -0.36 -2.17
CA LEU A 114 4.35 -0.98 -0.85
C LEU A 114 3.03 -0.99 -0.06
N GLY A 115 2.19 0.05 -0.22
CA GLY A 115 0.86 0.08 0.39
C GLY A 115 -0.02 -1.08 -0.05
N GLY A 116 0.13 -1.54 -1.30
CA GLY A 116 -0.51 -2.76 -1.78
C GLY A 116 -0.05 -4.00 -1.00
N GLY A 117 1.25 -4.14 -0.77
CA GLY A 117 1.80 -5.21 0.09
C GLY A 117 1.28 -5.11 1.53
N ALA A 118 1.18 -3.89 2.08
CA ALA A 118 0.70 -3.65 3.43
C ALA A 118 -0.77 -4.05 3.62
N ILE A 119 -1.66 -3.72 2.67
CA ILE A 119 -3.07 -4.14 2.74
C ILE A 119 -3.24 -5.65 2.54
N LEU A 120 -2.44 -6.27 1.66
CA LEU A 120 -2.46 -7.72 1.52
C LEU A 120 -2.00 -8.41 2.82
N ARG A 121 -0.97 -7.86 3.48
CA ARG A 121 -0.51 -8.34 4.80
C ARG A 121 -1.60 -8.16 5.86
N TYR A 122 -2.23 -7.00 5.93
CA TYR A 122 -3.34 -6.72 6.84
C TYR A 122 -4.47 -7.74 6.67
N LEU A 123 -4.96 -7.95 5.44
CA LEU A 123 -6.04 -8.88 5.14
C LEU A 123 -5.65 -10.34 5.41
N SER A 124 -4.40 -10.72 5.11
CA SER A 124 -3.89 -12.06 5.45
C SER A 124 -3.88 -12.32 6.95
N VAL A 125 -3.53 -11.32 7.77
CA VAL A 125 -3.62 -11.45 9.24
C VAL A 125 -5.07 -11.55 9.70
N LYS A 126 -5.96 -10.71 9.14
CA LYS A 126 -7.40 -10.72 9.49
C LYS A 126 -8.10 -12.02 9.08
N SER A 127 -7.71 -12.65 7.97
CA SER A 127 -8.29 -13.95 7.56
C SER A 127 -8.07 -15.08 8.56
N HIS A 128 -7.09 -14.95 9.43
CA HIS A 128 -6.82 -15.89 10.53
C HIS A 128 -7.52 -15.51 11.85
N GLN A 129 -8.19 -14.33 11.89
CA GLN A 129 -8.92 -13.82 13.05
C GLN A 129 -10.43 -13.79 12.74
N GLN A 130 -11.04 -14.95 12.57
CA GLN A 130 -12.37 -15.16 11.95
C GLN A 130 -13.57 -14.48 12.63
N ASP A 131 -13.46 -13.93 13.84
CA ASP A 131 -14.60 -13.44 14.62
C ASP A 131 -14.46 -11.97 15.07
N SER A 132 -13.91 -11.08 14.23
CA SER A 132 -13.91 -9.64 14.57
C SER A 132 -14.94 -8.87 13.73
N ASP A 133 -15.71 -7.98 14.40
CA ASP A 133 -16.70 -7.09 13.76
C ASP A 133 -16.07 -6.30 12.60
N GLU A 134 -14.77 -5.96 12.69
CA GLU A 134 -14.04 -5.26 11.63
C GLU A 134 -13.90 -6.11 10.36
N SER A 135 -13.78 -7.44 10.50
CA SER A 135 -13.68 -8.34 9.34
C SER A 135 -14.95 -8.35 8.50
N GLU A 136 -16.11 -8.17 9.12
CA GLU A 136 -17.38 -8.10 8.42
C GLU A 136 -17.54 -6.83 7.58
N LEU A 137 -16.87 -5.74 7.93
CA LEU A 137 -16.90 -4.49 7.17
C LEU A 137 -16.04 -4.53 5.90
N LEU A 138 -15.01 -5.39 5.88
CA LEU A 138 -14.09 -5.51 4.76
C LEU A 138 -14.75 -6.29 3.60
N LYS A 139 -14.89 -5.66 2.44
CA LYS A 139 -15.62 -6.22 1.29
C LYS A 139 -14.78 -6.42 0.04
N GLY A 140 -13.61 -5.82 -0.07
CA GLY A 140 -12.77 -5.96 -1.25
C GLY A 140 -11.42 -5.29 -1.12
N VAL A 141 -10.55 -5.59 -2.08
CA VAL A 141 -9.19 -5.07 -2.11
C VAL A 141 -8.80 -4.57 -3.48
N ILE A 142 -8.12 -3.43 -3.54
CA ILE A 142 -7.57 -2.83 -4.75
C ILE A 142 -6.06 -2.66 -4.56
N ALA A 143 -5.27 -3.41 -5.30
CA ALA A 143 -3.81 -3.38 -5.20
C ALA A 143 -3.21 -2.79 -6.49
N LEU A 144 -2.60 -1.61 -6.35
CA LEU A 144 -2.09 -0.78 -7.45
C LEU A 144 -0.57 -0.84 -7.50
N SER A 145 0.01 -1.24 -8.63
CA SER A 145 1.47 -1.36 -8.84
C SER A 145 2.17 -2.10 -7.69
N THR A 146 1.54 -3.19 -7.21
CA THR A 146 1.96 -3.91 -6.01
C THR A 146 3.06 -4.91 -6.33
N PRO A 147 4.24 -4.85 -5.70
CA PRO A 147 5.30 -5.81 -5.94
C PRO A 147 4.93 -7.22 -5.46
N TYR A 148 5.33 -8.23 -6.23
CA TYR A 148 5.24 -9.64 -5.86
C TYR A 148 6.02 -9.96 -4.58
N SER A 149 7.23 -9.40 -4.52
CA SER A 149 8.13 -9.48 -3.36
C SER A 149 8.94 -8.19 -3.27
N VAL A 150 8.76 -7.43 -2.20
CA VAL A 150 9.52 -6.19 -2.00
C VAL A 150 11.02 -6.46 -1.85
N PRO A 151 11.49 -7.46 -1.06
CA PRO A 151 12.91 -7.77 -0.97
C PRO A 151 13.56 -8.06 -2.33
N ASP A 152 12.93 -8.91 -3.15
CA ASP A 152 13.47 -9.28 -4.44
C ASP A 152 13.47 -8.09 -5.42
N SER A 153 12.43 -7.28 -5.38
CA SER A 153 12.32 -6.06 -6.17
C SER A 153 13.39 -5.04 -5.78
N ILE A 154 13.62 -4.83 -4.49
CA ILE A 154 14.66 -3.92 -3.99
C ILE A 154 16.05 -4.45 -4.35
N ARG A 155 16.35 -5.73 -4.11
CA ARG A 155 17.66 -6.32 -4.43
C ARG A 155 17.99 -6.21 -5.92
N ARG A 156 17.01 -6.50 -6.79
CA ARG A 156 17.15 -6.34 -8.25
C ARG A 156 17.50 -4.90 -8.64
N ARG A 157 16.81 -3.92 -8.07
CA ARG A 157 17.03 -2.51 -8.34
C ARG A 157 18.31 -1.99 -7.73
N TRP A 158 18.71 -2.49 -6.57
CA TRP A 158 19.94 -2.12 -5.89
C TRP A 158 21.14 -2.26 -6.80
N ASN A 159 21.24 -3.42 -7.43
CA ASN A 159 22.32 -3.69 -8.39
C ASN A 159 22.17 -2.84 -9.66
N LYS A 160 20.96 -2.73 -10.22
CA LYS A 160 20.69 -1.93 -11.43
C LYS A 160 21.03 -0.45 -11.24
N TRP A 161 20.85 0.08 -10.04
CA TRP A 161 21.08 1.49 -9.72
C TRP A 161 22.44 1.73 -9.04
N GLU A 162 23.29 0.73 -9.04
CA GLU A 162 24.63 0.81 -8.43
C GLU A 162 24.59 1.45 -7.04
N SER A 163 23.59 1.07 -6.24
CA SER A 163 23.35 1.66 -4.92
C SER A 163 24.53 1.43 -3.99
N GLN A 164 24.86 2.44 -3.19
CA GLN A 164 25.95 2.42 -2.22
C GLN A 164 25.44 2.79 -0.83
N PRO A 165 25.84 2.08 0.24
CA PRO A 165 26.65 0.83 0.23
C PRO A 165 25.99 -0.28 -0.59
N SER A 166 26.76 -1.34 -0.91
CA SER A 166 26.20 -2.51 -1.60
C SER A 166 25.12 -3.20 -0.75
N TYR A 167 24.22 -3.96 -1.39
CA TYR A 167 23.16 -4.67 -0.68
C TYR A 167 23.71 -5.61 0.40
N ASP A 168 24.78 -6.35 0.08
CA ASP A 168 25.35 -7.33 1.00
C ASP A 168 26.08 -6.66 2.18
N GLU A 169 26.74 -5.51 1.96
CA GLU A 169 27.32 -4.71 3.07
C GLU A 169 26.22 -4.24 4.02
N VAL A 170 25.11 -3.71 3.50
CA VAL A 170 23.99 -3.26 4.33
C VAL A 170 23.36 -4.43 5.09
N TYR A 171 23.25 -5.60 4.46
CA TYR A 171 22.69 -6.79 5.10
C TYR A 171 23.55 -7.28 6.28
N GLU A 172 24.85 -7.40 6.09
CA GLU A 172 25.75 -7.82 7.17
C GLU A 172 25.82 -6.80 8.32
N GLU A 173 25.82 -5.50 7.99
CA GLU A 173 25.78 -4.46 9.01
C GLU A 173 24.45 -4.43 9.77
N ALA A 174 23.32 -4.59 9.07
CA ALA A 174 22.01 -4.69 9.70
C ALA A 174 21.93 -5.86 10.68
N LYS A 175 22.43 -7.03 10.28
CA LYS A 175 22.51 -8.23 11.11
C LYS A 175 23.35 -8.00 12.38
N MET A 176 24.51 -7.35 12.23
CA MET A 176 25.39 -7.04 13.36
C MET A 176 24.73 -6.06 14.33
N ILE A 177 24.05 -5.01 13.82
CA ILE A 177 23.42 -3.97 14.64
C ILE A 177 22.18 -4.49 15.35
N LEU A 178 21.32 -5.21 14.63
CA LEU A 178 20.02 -5.65 15.14
C LEU A 178 20.13 -6.92 16.00
N GLY A 179 21.18 -7.69 15.84
CA GLY A 179 21.43 -8.92 16.60
C GLY A 179 20.46 -10.06 16.26
N ASP A 180 20.38 -11.06 17.14
CA ASP A 180 19.60 -12.29 16.91
C ASP A 180 18.07 -12.07 16.92
N ASN A 181 17.59 -10.97 17.50
CA ASN A 181 16.18 -10.63 17.53
C ASN A 181 15.93 -9.22 16.95
N PRO A 182 15.94 -9.06 15.63
CA PRO A 182 15.79 -7.77 14.97
C PRO A 182 14.49 -7.03 15.33
N HIS A 183 13.40 -7.78 15.59
CA HIS A 183 12.11 -7.18 15.94
C HIS A 183 12.17 -6.40 17.24
N ASP A 184 12.81 -6.95 18.26
CA ASP A 184 12.89 -6.35 19.61
C ASP A 184 14.15 -5.53 19.82
N SER A 185 15.02 -5.44 18.82
CA SER A 185 16.26 -4.69 18.90
C SER A 185 15.99 -3.21 19.22
N LYS A 186 16.72 -2.71 20.21
CA LYS A 186 16.75 -1.28 20.59
C LYS A 186 17.95 -0.55 19.98
N GLN A 187 18.82 -1.27 19.27
CA GLN A 187 20.02 -0.72 18.66
C GLN A 187 19.78 -0.45 17.19
N ASP A 188 18.80 0.40 16.89
CA ASP A 188 18.56 0.82 15.52
C ASP A 188 19.34 2.10 15.21
N ARG A 189 19.85 2.19 13.98
CA ARG A 189 20.59 3.35 13.46
C ARG A 189 20.13 3.66 12.05
N THR A 190 20.41 4.90 11.61
CA THR A 190 20.12 5.31 10.24
C THR A 190 21.25 4.94 9.30
N ILE A 191 20.88 4.61 8.07
CA ILE A 191 21.76 4.41 6.94
C ILE A 191 21.33 5.30 5.78
N LEU A 192 22.30 5.85 5.07
CA LEU A 192 22.15 6.60 3.84
C LEU A 192 22.41 5.67 2.66
N ILE A 193 21.47 5.59 1.73
CA ILE A 193 21.61 4.83 0.47
C ILE A 193 21.71 5.82 -0.68
N PHE A 194 22.85 5.82 -1.34
CA PHE A 194 23.10 6.62 -2.53
C PHE A 194 22.78 5.79 -3.76
N ARG A 195 21.96 6.32 -4.67
CA ARG A 195 21.56 5.62 -5.89
C ARG A 195 22.00 6.37 -7.14
N ALA A 196 22.60 5.66 -8.07
CA ALA A 196 22.79 6.16 -9.42
C ALA A 196 21.51 5.88 -10.24
N ARG A 197 20.78 6.94 -10.57
CA ARG A 197 19.74 6.89 -11.58
C ARG A 197 20.25 7.53 -12.86
N GLY A 198 20.49 6.71 -13.87
CA GLY A 198 21.25 7.12 -15.04
C GLY A 198 22.74 7.20 -14.72
N ASN A 199 23.44 8.23 -15.21
CA ASN A 199 24.91 8.34 -15.12
C ASN A 199 25.39 9.28 -14.00
N SER A 200 24.56 9.59 -13.00
CA SER A 200 24.98 10.52 -11.94
C SER A 200 24.33 10.20 -10.59
N TYR A 201 25.14 10.34 -9.53
CA TYR A 201 24.67 10.42 -8.17
C TYR A 201 24.17 11.83 -7.88
N ARG A 202 22.94 11.95 -7.34
CA ARG A 202 22.37 13.23 -6.96
C ARG A 202 21.84 13.15 -5.53
N PRO A 203 21.80 14.26 -4.78
CA PRO A 203 21.23 14.29 -3.44
C PRO A 203 19.76 13.85 -3.40
N ASP A 204 18.98 14.16 -4.44
CA ASP A 204 17.58 13.75 -4.60
C ASP A 204 17.39 12.25 -4.90
N HIS A 205 18.47 11.53 -5.17
CA HIS A 205 18.51 10.07 -5.30
C HIS A 205 18.97 9.38 -4.02
N THR A 206 19.18 10.12 -2.94
CA THR A 206 19.60 9.58 -1.64
C THR A 206 18.36 9.21 -0.84
N GLU A 207 18.35 8.00 -0.29
CA GLU A 207 17.32 7.52 0.62
C GLU A 207 17.92 7.26 1.99
N ILE A 208 17.17 7.60 3.04
CA ILE A 208 17.56 7.37 4.43
C ILE A 208 16.66 6.27 4.99
N TYR A 209 17.25 5.26 5.60
CA TYR A 209 16.54 4.17 6.27
C TYR A 209 16.99 4.06 7.71
N THR A 210 16.17 3.44 8.57
CA THR A 210 16.73 2.74 9.72
C THR A 210 17.11 1.32 9.30
N TYR A 211 18.11 0.71 9.96
CA TYR A 211 18.49 -0.69 9.68
C TYR A 211 17.32 -1.64 9.94
N LYS A 212 16.49 -1.36 10.93
CA LYS A 212 15.29 -2.15 11.22
C LYS A 212 14.26 -2.06 10.08
N THR A 213 13.97 -0.85 9.59
CA THR A 213 13.11 -0.67 8.42
C THR A 213 13.67 -1.39 7.21
N TRP A 214 14.98 -1.23 6.94
CA TRP A 214 15.63 -1.91 5.83
C TRP A 214 15.52 -3.43 5.95
N TRP A 215 15.79 -4.00 7.15
CA TRP A 215 15.71 -5.44 7.41
C TRP A 215 14.34 -6.02 7.09
N PHE A 216 13.27 -5.39 7.61
CA PHE A 216 11.89 -5.86 7.43
C PHE A 216 11.25 -5.43 6.10
N LEU A 217 11.95 -4.69 5.26
CA LEU A 217 11.49 -4.27 3.94
C LEU A 217 12.30 -4.91 2.81
N ALA A 218 13.61 -4.86 2.91
CA ALA A 218 14.58 -5.23 1.87
C ALA A 218 15.33 -6.52 2.16
N GLY A 219 15.46 -6.91 3.44
CA GLY A 219 16.14 -8.13 3.86
C GLY A 219 15.43 -9.38 3.36
N PRO A 220 16.17 -10.48 3.12
CA PRO A 220 15.57 -11.73 2.65
C PRO A 220 14.56 -12.33 3.63
N GLU A 221 14.63 -11.96 4.90
CA GLU A 221 13.72 -12.37 5.99
C GLU A 221 12.43 -11.53 6.06
N ALA A 222 12.26 -10.52 5.22
CA ALA A 222 11.12 -9.61 5.23
C ALA A 222 9.82 -10.28 4.73
N GLU A 223 9.30 -11.23 5.50
CA GLU A 223 8.16 -12.08 5.13
C GLU A 223 6.84 -11.30 4.97
N ALA A 224 6.64 -10.25 5.75
CA ALA A 224 5.42 -9.45 5.73
C ALA A 224 5.17 -8.76 4.38
N VAL A 225 6.23 -8.44 3.63
CA VAL A 225 6.19 -7.73 2.35
C VAL A 225 6.41 -8.64 1.13
N LYS A 226 6.32 -9.95 1.31
CA LYS A 226 6.23 -10.94 0.24
C LYS A 226 4.75 -11.11 -0.12
N SER A 227 4.25 -10.28 -1.02
CA SER A 227 2.81 -10.20 -1.37
C SER A 227 2.26 -11.55 -1.83
N TYR A 228 3.07 -12.37 -2.51
CA TYR A 228 2.69 -13.71 -2.94
C TYR A 228 2.37 -14.67 -1.78
N LYS A 229 2.94 -14.44 -0.59
CA LYS A 229 2.61 -15.22 0.61
C LYS A 229 1.31 -14.76 1.26
N GLN A 230 0.98 -13.49 1.11
CA GLN A 230 -0.17 -12.88 1.76
C GLN A 230 -1.46 -13.09 0.94
N ILE A 231 -1.40 -12.89 -0.37
CA ILE A 231 -2.58 -12.88 -1.25
C ILE A 231 -3.34 -14.22 -1.28
N LYS A 232 -2.64 -15.33 -1.08
CA LYS A 232 -3.24 -16.68 -1.06
C LYS A 232 -4.29 -16.89 0.05
N ASN A 233 -4.23 -16.08 1.11
CA ASN A 233 -5.14 -16.16 2.25
C ASN A 233 -6.38 -15.27 2.08
N ILE A 234 -6.45 -14.47 1.02
CA ILE A 234 -7.52 -13.49 0.82
C ILE A 234 -8.61 -14.09 -0.05
N LYS A 235 -9.86 -14.07 0.47
CA LYS A 235 -11.06 -14.56 -0.23
C LYS A 235 -12.02 -13.45 -0.65
N LEU A 236 -11.71 -12.21 -0.30
CA LEU A 236 -12.45 -11.04 -0.75
C LEU A 236 -12.21 -10.80 -2.25
N PRO A 237 -13.12 -10.12 -2.96
CA PRO A 237 -12.89 -9.65 -4.32
C PRO A 237 -11.59 -8.85 -4.45
N ILE A 238 -10.75 -9.16 -5.43
CA ILE A 238 -9.46 -8.54 -5.66
C ILE A 238 -9.45 -7.84 -7.02
N LEU A 239 -9.03 -6.56 -7.01
CA LEU A 239 -8.65 -5.83 -8.20
C LEU A 239 -7.15 -5.53 -8.15
N LEU A 240 -6.41 -6.04 -9.13
CA LEU A 240 -5.00 -5.75 -9.35
C LEU A 240 -4.86 -4.82 -10.55
N MET A 241 -4.06 -3.75 -10.44
CA MET A 241 -3.78 -2.84 -11.57
C MET A 241 -2.29 -2.53 -11.65
N GLN A 242 -1.76 -2.52 -12.88
CA GLN A 242 -0.34 -2.39 -13.15
C GLN A 242 -0.07 -1.56 -14.40
N GLY A 243 1.00 -0.77 -14.38
CA GLY A 243 1.53 -0.13 -15.58
C GLY A 243 2.39 -1.09 -16.41
N TRP A 244 2.17 -1.16 -17.74
CA TRP A 244 3.02 -1.97 -18.63
C TRP A 244 4.49 -1.55 -18.64
N ASN A 245 4.74 -0.25 -18.43
CA ASN A 245 6.07 0.35 -18.47
C ASN A 245 6.64 0.59 -17.06
N ASP A 246 6.11 -0.12 -16.07
CA ASP A 246 6.58 0.01 -14.69
C ASP A 246 8.01 -0.52 -14.55
N GLU A 247 8.93 0.35 -14.12
CA GLU A 247 10.34 -0.01 -13.93
C GLU A 247 10.64 -0.61 -12.54
N PHE A 248 9.71 -0.47 -11.58
CA PHE A 248 9.86 -0.93 -10.20
C PHE A 248 9.25 -2.32 -10.00
N VAL A 249 8.05 -2.51 -10.52
CA VAL A 249 7.27 -3.74 -10.44
C VAL A 249 7.00 -4.22 -11.87
N LYS A 250 7.41 -5.42 -12.19
CA LYS A 250 7.23 -5.96 -13.53
C LYS A 250 5.77 -6.39 -13.76
N PRO A 251 5.24 -6.27 -14.99
CA PRO A 251 3.86 -6.67 -15.29
C PRO A 251 3.54 -8.14 -14.98
N ASP A 252 4.50 -9.05 -15.13
CA ASP A 252 4.37 -10.46 -14.76
C ASP A 252 4.17 -10.67 -13.25
N GLU A 253 4.66 -9.77 -12.40
CA GLU A 253 4.45 -9.85 -10.95
C GLU A 253 2.95 -9.75 -10.61
N THR A 254 2.19 -8.86 -11.27
CA THR A 254 0.73 -8.75 -11.10
C THR A 254 -0.01 -9.97 -11.63
N HIS A 255 0.40 -10.51 -12.77
CA HIS A 255 -0.16 -11.75 -13.30
C HIS A 255 0.03 -12.92 -12.32
N ASN A 256 1.22 -13.06 -11.78
CA ASN A 256 1.55 -14.12 -10.83
C ASN A 256 0.78 -13.97 -9.52
N LEU A 257 0.58 -12.73 -9.02
CA LEU A 257 -0.26 -12.49 -7.84
C LEU A 257 -1.71 -12.90 -8.09
N ALA A 258 -2.27 -12.54 -9.25
CA ALA A 258 -3.64 -12.96 -9.63
C ALA A 258 -3.76 -14.48 -9.68
N GLN A 259 -2.81 -15.15 -10.33
CA GLN A 259 -2.81 -16.60 -10.44
C GLN A 259 -2.72 -17.29 -9.08
N ILE A 260 -1.86 -16.79 -8.18
CA ILE A 260 -1.75 -17.33 -6.80
C ILE A 260 -3.08 -17.21 -6.06
N ALA A 261 -3.77 -16.07 -6.16
CA ALA A 261 -5.07 -15.90 -5.51
C ALA A 261 -6.09 -16.92 -6.04
N ILE A 262 -6.16 -17.08 -7.36
CA ILE A 262 -7.07 -18.04 -8.04
C ILE A 262 -6.74 -19.48 -7.63
N ASP A 263 -5.47 -19.88 -7.69
CA ASP A 263 -5.01 -21.23 -7.35
C ASP A 263 -5.28 -21.60 -5.89
N ASN A 264 -5.41 -20.58 -5.03
CA ASN A 264 -5.78 -20.76 -3.63
C ASN A 264 -7.28 -20.56 -3.38
N GLY A 265 -8.13 -20.60 -4.43
CA GLY A 265 -9.58 -20.63 -4.33
C GLY A 265 -10.23 -19.25 -4.10
N ASN A 266 -9.67 -18.19 -4.68
CA ASN A 266 -10.36 -16.90 -4.80
C ASN A 266 -10.93 -16.80 -6.22
N ASP A 267 -12.25 -16.90 -6.36
CA ASP A 267 -12.94 -16.91 -7.65
C ASP A 267 -13.23 -15.50 -8.20
N ASP A 268 -12.98 -14.44 -7.42
CA ASP A 268 -13.24 -13.05 -7.82
C ASP A 268 -11.96 -12.21 -7.86
N VAL A 269 -11.11 -12.51 -8.84
CA VAL A 269 -9.85 -11.80 -9.08
C VAL A 269 -9.89 -11.14 -10.45
N SER A 270 -9.61 -9.84 -10.50
CA SER A 270 -9.49 -9.05 -11.73
C SER A 270 -8.10 -8.43 -11.83
N ALA A 271 -7.47 -8.52 -12.99
CA ALA A 271 -6.18 -7.88 -13.26
C ALA A 271 -6.27 -6.98 -14.50
N TYR A 272 -5.79 -5.75 -14.40
CA TYR A 272 -5.77 -4.76 -15.48
C TYR A 272 -4.39 -4.15 -15.66
N TYR A 273 -4.07 -3.87 -16.91
CA TYR A 273 -2.80 -3.27 -17.30
C TYR A 273 -3.04 -1.99 -18.10
N LEU A 274 -2.33 -0.93 -17.70
CA LEU A 274 -2.43 0.38 -18.34
C LEU A 274 -1.12 0.73 -19.04
N ASN A 275 -1.18 1.44 -20.15
CA ASN A 275 0.03 1.90 -20.84
C ASN A 275 0.62 3.12 -20.13
N THR A 276 1.27 2.87 -19.00
CA THR A 276 1.87 3.89 -18.12
C THR A 276 2.96 3.24 -17.26
N GLY A 277 3.67 4.05 -16.45
CA GLY A 277 4.68 3.62 -15.49
C GLY A 277 4.13 3.27 -14.10
N HIS A 278 5.02 3.27 -13.11
CA HIS A 278 4.73 2.86 -11.73
C HIS A 278 3.65 3.69 -11.05
N THR A 279 3.65 5.00 -11.24
CA THR A 279 2.73 5.96 -10.60
C THR A 279 1.36 6.02 -11.24
N LEU A 280 1.16 5.30 -12.36
CA LEU A 280 -0.08 5.29 -13.15
C LEU A 280 -0.46 6.67 -13.72
N ASP A 281 0.49 7.60 -13.79
CA ASP A 281 0.32 8.96 -14.32
C ASP A 281 -0.09 8.94 -15.81
N GLY A 282 -0.95 9.91 -16.18
CA GLY A 282 -1.51 10.05 -17.52
C GLY A 282 -2.61 9.03 -17.85
N LYS A 283 -3.03 8.22 -16.85
CA LYS A 283 -4.10 7.22 -16.95
C LYS A 283 -5.13 7.34 -15.83
N GLU A 284 -5.19 8.49 -15.18
CA GLU A 284 -5.97 8.74 -13.98
C GLU A 284 -7.46 8.45 -14.19
N GLU A 285 -8.03 8.98 -15.29
CA GLU A 285 -9.45 8.80 -15.63
C GLU A 285 -9.74 7.34 -16.03
N GLU A 286 -8.88 6.73 -16.88
CA GLU A 286 -9.04 5.32 -17.30
C GLU A 286 -8.98 4.38 -16.09
N MET A 287 -8.06 4.62 -15.17
CA MET A 287 -7.94 3.88 -13.91
C MET A 287 -9.19 4.07 -13.04
N GLY A 288 -9.63 5.31 -12.88
CA GLY A 288 -10.83 5.65 -12.13
C GLY A 288 -12.07 4.93 -12.66
N ASP A 289 -12.27 4.95 -13.98
CA ASP A 289 -13.38 4.28 -14.65
C ASP A 289 -13.38 2.75 -14.44
N ILE A 290 -12.21 2.11 -14.48
CA ILE A 290 -12.09 0.68 -14.22
C ILE A 290 -12.48 0.37 -12.78
N ILE A 291 -11.96 1.15 -11.82
CA ILE A 291 -12.24 0.96 -10.39
C ILE A 291 -13.74 1.20 -10.11
N ILE A 292 -14.33 2.26 -10.65
CA ILE A 292 -15.76 2.57 -10.47
C ILE A 292 -16.62 1.42 -11.00
N ARG A 293 -16.37 0.95 -12.22
CA ARG A 293 -17.10 -0.20 -12.78
C ARG A 293 -16.93 -1.47 -11.95
N TRP A 294 -15.72 -1.70 -11.39
CA TRP A 294 -15.45 -2.84 -10.53
C TRP A 294 -16.23 -2.75 -9.21
N LEU A 295 -16.30 -1.54 -8.61
CA LEU A 295 -17.08 -1.26 -7.40
C LEU A 295 -18.59 -1.40 -7.65
N ASP A 296 -19.11 -0.77 -8.72
CA ASP A 296 -20.55 -0.77 -9.06
C ASP A 296 -21.07 -2.19 -9.28
N ARG A 297 -20.29 -3.07 -9.89
CA ARG A 297 -20.70 -4.47 -10.15
C ARG A 297 -20.80 -5.34 -8.90
N ARG A 298 -20.11 -4.98 -7.83
CA ARG A 298 -19.97 -5.86 -6.64
C ARG A 298 -20.68 -5.31 -5.41
N PHE A 299 -20.84 -4.02 -5.32
CA PHE A 299 -21.25 -3.41 -4.06
C PHE A 299 -22.52 -2.55 -4.18
N ILE A 300 -23.00 -2.36 -5.41
CA ILE A 300 -24.27 -1.67 -5.75
C ILE A 300 -25.21 -2.65 -6.41
#